data_d8ef93e5cc9f684299d9bb495b822467
#
_entry.id   d8ef93e5cc9f684299d9bb495b822467
#
_cell.length_a   1.000
_cell.length_b   1.000
_cell.length_c   1.000
_cell.angle_alpha   90.00
_cell.angle_beta   90.00
_cell.angle_gamma   90.00
#
_symmetry.space_group_name_H-M   'P 1'
#
loop_
_entity.id
_entity.type
_entity.pdbx_description
1 polymer ?
#
loop_
_entity_poly.entity_id
_entity_poly.type
_entity_poly.pdbx_seq_one_letter_code
_entity_poly.pdbx_strand_id
1 'polypeptide(L)'
;MDKRRRKYQEVNKLRDYEFKEIEKKWQERWSKDNIFKTENEVEGKENYYVLSMLPYPSGKLHVGHARNYTIGDVISRYKRMKGYNVLQPMGWDSFGLPAENAAIQNGTHPAIWTKSNIENMKRQLKLMGFSYDWEREIASYTPEYYKWNQWLFKRMYEKGLIYKKKSLVNWCPDCQTVLANEQVEDGMCWRHSKTHVIQKELEQWFFKITDYADELLEGHEEIKDGWPEKVLTMQKNWIGKSFGTELKLKVVETGEDLPILDRKSVV
;
A
#
# COMPACT_ATOMS: atom_id res chain seq x y z
N MET A 1 -36.53 9.82 -50.74
CA MET A 1 -35.47 9.60 -49.73
C MET A 1 -34.83 10.94 -49.39
N ASP A 2 -35.09 11.36 -48.18
CA ASP A 2 -34.92 12.75 -47.73
C ASP A 2 -33.45 13.21 -47.70
N LYS A 3 -33.12 14.28 -48.42
CA LYS A 3 -31.79 14.91 -48.46
C LYS A 3 -31.28 15.29 -47.05
N ARG A 4 -32.20 15.53 -46.10
CA ARG A 4 -31.86 15.79 -44.70
C ARG A 4 -31.30 14.54 -44.00
N ARG A 5 -31.83 13.33 -44.26
CA ARG A 5 -31.31 12.07 -43.72
C ARG A 5 -29.92 11.72 -44.25
N ARG A 6 -29.60 12.01 -45.49
CA ARG A 6 -28.27 11.82 -46.07
C ARG A 6 -27.25 12.77 -45.43
N LYS A 7 -27.61 14.03 -45.26
CA LYS A 7 -26.73 15.02 -44.61
C LYS A 7 -26.48 14.72 -43.14
N TYR A 8 -27.46 14.14 -42.43
CA TYR A 8 -27.30 13.65 -41.06
C TYR A 8 -26.40 12.42 -40.97
N GLN A 9 -26.47 11.52 -41.94
CA GLN A 9 -25.59 10.35 -42.02
C GLN A 9 -24.16 10.69 -42.42
N GLU A 10 -23.96 11.67 -43.29
CA GLU A 10 -22.60 12.17 -43.63
C GLU A 10 -21.98 12.99 -42.50
N VAL A 11 -22.76 13.78 -41.78
CA VAL A 11 -22.26 14.52 -40.59
C VAL A 11 -21.93 13.58 -39.41
N ASN A 12 -22.64 12.46 -39.27
CA ASN A 12 -22.30 11.43 -38.28
C ASN A 12 -21.05 10.62 -38.68
N LYS A 13 -20.83 10.35 -39.99
CA LYS A 13 -19.58 9.72 -40.44
C LYS A 13 -18.33 10.59 -40.17
N LEU A 14 -18.45 11.92 -40.15
CA LEU A 14 -17.37 12.84 -39.81
C LEU A 14 -17.15 12.98 -38.30
N ARG A 15 -17.92 12.28 -37.44
CA ARG A 15 -17.85 12.36 -35.98
C ARG A 15 -17.52 11.02 -35.30
N ASP A 16 -17.24 9.98 -36.04
CA ASP A 16 -16.73 8.74 -35.43
C ASP A 16 -15.30 9.00 -34.96
N TYR A 17 -15.20 9.30 -33.66
CA TYR A 17 -13.90 9.46 -32.99
C TYR A 17 -13.23 8.08 -32.92
N GLU A 18 -12.27 7.85 -33.82
CA GLU A 18 -11.50 6.60 -33.92
C GLU A 18 -10.50 6.50 -32.75
N PHE A 19 -11.05 6.41 -31.54
CA PHE A 19 -10.27 6.51 -30.30
C PHE A 19 -9.15 5.49 -30.23
N LYS A 20 -9.36 4.27 -30.72
CA LYS A 20 -8.35 3.20 -30.66
C LYS A 20 -7.07 3.56 -31.45
N GLU A 21 -7.22 4.15 -32.62
CA GLU A 21 -6.09 4.55 -33.44
C GLU A 21 -5.41 5.82 -32.90
N ILE A 22 -6.23 6.77 -32.45
CA ILE A 22 -5.73 8.04 -31.88
C ILE A 22 -4.96 7.77 -30.59
N GLU A 23 -5.53 6.98 -29.69
CA GLU A 23 -4.87 6.61 -28.42
C GLU A 23 -3.57 5.86 -28.68
N LYS A 24 -3.57 4.85 -29.55
CA LYS A 24 -2.38 4.10 -29.92
C LYS A 24 -1.27 5.01 -30.48
N LYS A 25 -1.61 5.86 -31.44
CA LYS A 25 -0.69 6.83 -32.04
C LYS A 25 -0.02 7.72 -30.99
N TRP A 26 -0.79 8.27 -30.04
CA TRP A 26 -0.25 9.16 -29.03
C TRP A 26 0.55 8.43 -27.96
N GLN A 27 0.13 7.25 -27.53
CA GLN A 27 0.88 6.43 -26.57
C GLN A 27 2.24 5.99 -27.16
N GLU A 28 2.28 5.60 -28.43
CA GLU A 28 3.53 5.29 -29.14
C GLU A 28 4.45 6.52 -29.21
N ARG A 29 3.91 7.69 -29.53
CA ARG A 29 4.68 8.93 -29.56
C ARG A 29 5.21 9.32 -28.19
N TRP A 30 4.38 9.30 -27.15
CA TRP A 30 4.80 9.60 -25.79
C TRP A 30 5.91 8.66 -25.30
N SER A 31 5.80 7.38 -25.64
CA SER A 31 6.82 6.40 -25.30
C SER A 31 8.13 6.64 -26.06
N LYS A 32 8.06 6.97 -27.36
CA LYS A 32 9.23 7.24 -28.19
C LYS A 32 9.96 8.50 -27.73
N ASP A 33 9.20 9.55 -27.47
CA ASP A 33 9.74 10.86 -27.09
C ASP A 33 10.06 10.95 -25.58
N ASN A 34 9.74 9.90 -24.80
CA ASN A 34 9.94 9.76 -23.36
C ASN A 34 9.45 10.99 -22.56
N ILE A 35 8.27 11.51 -22.93
CA ILE A 35 7.78 12.81 -22.46
C ILE A 35 7.45 12.88 -20.95
N PHE A 36 7.38 11.72 -20.29
CA PHE A 36 7.08 11.62 -18.85
C PHE A 36 8.33 11.39 -18.01
N LYS A 37 9.50 11.33 -18.62
CA LYS A 37 10.77 11.26 -17.91
C LYS A 37 10.94 12.47 -17.01
N THR A 38 11.45 12.24 -15.80
CA THR A 38 11.66 13.26 -14.79
C THR A 38 13.13 13.32 -14.40
N GLU A 39 13.74 14.46 -14.55
CA GLU A 39 15.10 14.71 -14.06
C GLU A 39 15.05 15.02 -12.55
N ASN A 40 16.16 14.79 -11.84
CA ASN A 40 16.20 15.05 -10.39
C ASN A 40 15.98 16.53 -10.05
N GLU A 41 16.59 17.38 -10.86
CA GLU A 41 16.48 18.83 -10.73
C GLU A 41 16.39 19.46 -12.12
N VAL A 42 15.51 20.44 -12.27
CA VAL A 42 15.36 21.24 -13.47
C VAL A 42 15.39 22.70 -13.06
N GLU A 43 16.37 23.47 -13.59
CA GLU A 43 16.49 24.89 -13.29
C GLU A 43 15.19 25.64 -13.61
N GLY A 44 14.73 26.44 -12.67
CA GLY A 44 13.50 27.24 -12.81
C GLY A 44 12.20 26.47 -12.67
N LYS A 45 12.23 25.16 -12.30
CA LYS A 45 11.02 24.39 -12.02
C LYS A 45 10.98 23.88 -10.58
N GLU A 46 9.83 24.02 -9.96
CA GLU A 46 9.53 23.39 -8.68
C GLU A 46 9.29 21.89 -8.86
N ASN A 47 9.86 21.07 -7.98
CA ASN A 47 9.62 19.63 -7.97
C ASN A 47 8.27 19.29 -7.37
N TYR A 48 7.56 18.33 -7.99
CA TYR A 48 6.30 17.83 -7.49
C TYR A 48 6.26 16.29 -7.54
N TYR A 49 5.97 15.68 -6.42
CA TYR A 49 5.93 14.22 -6.29
C TYR A 49 4.49 13.71 -6.20
N VAL A 50 4.11 12.80 -7.11
CA VAL A 50 2.80 12.15 -7.12
C VAL A 50 3.00 10.65 -6.89
N LEU A 51 2.64 10.19 -5.72
CA LEU A 51 2.71 8.78 -5.35
C LEU A 51 1.30 8.19 -5.29
N SER A 52 1.08 7.13 -6.05
CA SER A 52 -0.05 6.22 -5.89
C SER A 52 0.40 4.93 -5.21
N MET A 53 -0.51 4.26 -4.52
CA MET A 53 -0.20 2.99 -3.88
C MET A 53 0.30 1.96 -4.91
N LEU A 54 1.45 1.35 -4.62
CA LEU A 54 2.05 0.34 -5.49
C LEU A 54 1.20 -0.94 -5.48
N PRO A 55 0.85 -1.51 -6.64
CA PRO A 55 0.02 -2.71 -6.70
C PRO A 55 0.80 -3.97 -6.34
N TYR A 56 0.08 -4.95 -5.78
CA TYR A 56 0.56 -6.32 -5.67
C TYR A 56 0.45 -7.01 -7.04
N PRO A 57 1.54 -7.55 -7.60
CA PRO A 57 1.51 -8.23 -8.89
C PRO A 57 1.05 -9.70 -8.75
N SER A 58 -0.13 -9.92 -8.14
CA SER A 58 -0.69 -11.25 -7.91
C SER A 58 -1.72 -11.68 -8.98
N GLY A 59 -1.98 -10.83 -9.98
CA GLY A 59 -2.96 -11.12 -11.01
C GLY A 59 -3.07 -10.01 -12.06
N LYS A 60 -4.30 -9.72 -12.49
CA LYS A 60 -4.61 -8.66 -13.47
C LYS A 60 -5.04 -7.38 -12.78
N LEU A 61 -4.92 -6.25 -13.47
CA LEU A 61 -5.55 -5.01 -13.03
C LEU A 61 -7.07 -5.16 -12.98
N HIS A 62 -7.69 -4.48 -12.03
CA HIS A 62 -9.14 -4.37 -11.90
C HIS A 62 -9.56 -2.89 -11.84
N VAL A 63 -10.86 -2.62 -11.86
CA VAL A 63 -11.41 -1.25 -11.87
C VAL A 63 -10.93 -0.41 -10.69
N GLY A 64 -10.68 -1.01 -9.52
CA GLY A 64 -10.11 -0.30 -8.37
C GLY A 64 -8.72 0.27 -8.64
N HIS A 65 -7.87 -0.49 -9.33
CA HIS A 65 -6.57 0.02 -9.79
C HIS A 65 -6.73 1.18 -10.78
N ALA A 66 -7.64 1.02 -11.77
CA ALA A 66 -7.92 2.07 -12.73
C ALA A 66 -8.35 3.37 -12.04
N ARG A 67 -9.28 3.30 -11.09
CA ARG A 67 -9.74 4.45 -10.32
C ARG A 67 -8.61 5.11 -9.54
N ASN A 68 -7.84 4.33 -8.79
CA ASN A 68 -6.75 4.86 -7.95
C ASN A 68 -5.68 5.58 -8.80
N TYR A 69 -5.24 4.96 -9.88
CA TYR A 69 -4.16 5.50 -10.71
C TYR A 69 -4.60 6.66 -11.60
N THR A 70 -5.86 6.69 -12.02
CA THR A 70 -6.40 7.83 -12.76
C THR A 70 -6.38 9.11 -11.93
N ILE A 71 -6.66 9.05 -10.63
CA ILE A 71 -6.61 10.23 -9.74
C ILE A 71 -5.19 10.81 -9.71
N GLY A 72 -4.19 9.96 -9.50
CA GLY A 72 -2.78 10.38 -9.51
C GLY A 72 -2.34 10.92 -10.87
N ASP A 73 -2.76 10.29 -11.97
CA ASP A 73 -2.41 10.70 -13.32
C ASP A 73 -3.00 12.07 -13.69
N VAL A 74 -4.23 12.36 -13.29
CA VAL A 74 -4.85 13.68 -13.49
C VAL A 74 -4.06 14.77 -12.78
N ILE A 75 -3.69 14.56 -11.52
CA ILE A 75 -2.88 15.51 -10.75
C ILE A 75 -1.52 15.71 -11.42
N SER A 76 -0.88 14.63 -11.82
CA SER A 76 0.43 14.64 -12.47
C SER A 76 0.43 15.44 -13.77
N ARG A 77 -0.56 15.20 -14.65
CA ARG A 77 -0.73 15.95 -15.89
C ARG A 77 -1.02 17.43 -15.65
N TYR A 78 -1.91 17.71 -14.71
CA TYR A 78 -2.22 19.09 -14.33
C TYR A 78 -0.97 19.85 -13.85
N LYS A 79 -0.18 19.24 -12.97
CA LYS A 79 1.05 19.84 -12.45
C LYS A 79 2.11 20.04 -13.54
N ARG A 80 2.28 19.08 -14.45
CA ARG A 80 3.15 19.27 -15.63
C ARG A 80 2.71 20.44 -16.51
N MET A 81 1.39 20.58 -16.76
CA MET A 81 0.84 21.71 -17.50
C MET A 81 1.08 23.05 -16.80
N LYS A 82 1.18 23.05 -15.46
CA LYS A 82 1.53 24.24 -14.66
C LYS A 82 3.05 24.52 -14.63
N GLY A 83 3.86 23.71 -15.28
CA GLY A 83 5.30 23.93 -15.38
C GLY A 83 6.16 23.24 -14.31
N TYR A 84 5.56 22.44 -13.42
CA TYR A 84 6.31 21.68 -12.42
C TYR A 84 7.16 20.58 -13.06
N ASN A 85 8.28 20.25 -12.43
CA ASN A 85 9.02 19.02 -12.67
C ASN A 85 8.37 17.88 -11.87
N VAL A 86 7.59 17.01 -12.53
CA VAL A 86 6.70 16.06 -11.83
C VAL A 86 7.28 14.66 -11.88
N LEU A 87 7.59 14.10 -10.72
CA LEU A 87 7.89 12.69 -10.55
C LEU A 87 6.60 11.91 -10.23
N GLN A 88 6.20 11.04 -11.16
CA GLN A 88 5.15 10.03 -10.95
C GLN A 88 5.75 8.65 -11.24
N PRO A 89 6.32 7.98 -10.23
CA PRO A 89 6.90 6.65 -10.41
C PRO A 89 5.81 5.58 -10.42
N MET A 90 6.13 4.44 -11.01
CA MET A 90 5.40 3.19 -10.82
C MET A 90 6.31 2.19 -10.10
N GLY A 91 5.71 1.37 -9.27
CA GLY A 91 6.42 0.29 -8.59
C GLY A 91 5.51 -0.90 -8.33
N TRP A 92 6.12 -1.97 -7.86
CA TRP A 92 5.46 -3.24 -7.60
C TRP A 92 5.74 -3.65 -6.16
N ASP A 93 4.69 -3.73 -5.35
CA ASP A 93 4.75 -4.34 -4.04
C ASP A 93 4.71 -5.86 -4.22
N SER A 94 5.88 -6.43 -4.44
CA SER A 94 6.06 -7.75 -5.01
C SER A 94 6.80 -8.72 -4.09
N PHE A 95 7.01 -8.33 -2.84
CA PHE A 95 7.71 -9.12 -1.85
C PHE A 95 6.71 -9.60 -0.80
N GLY A 96 6.57 -10.92 -0.66
CA GLY A 96 5.78 -11.52 0.41
C GLY A 96 4.68 -12.49 -0.03
N LEU A 97 3.85 -12.87 0.93
CA LEU A 97 2.90 -13.97 0.90
C LEU A 97 1.85 -13.95 -0.23
N PRO A 98 1.28 -12.81 -0.64
CA PRO A 98 0.29 -12.83 -1.72
C PRO A 98 0.82 -13.40 -3.03
N ALA A 99 2.04 -13.03 -3.40
CA ALA A 99 2.69 -13.53 -4.61
C ALA A 99 3.09 -15.01 -4.47
N GLU A 100 3.59 -15.41 -3.29
CA GLU A 100 3.98 -16.79 -2.99
C GLU A 100 2.78 -17.74 -3.03
N ASN A 101 1.68 -17.37 -2.37
CA ASN A 101 0.47 -18.19 -2.37
C ASN A 101 -0.13 -18.34 -3.76
N ALA A 102 -0.18 -17.24 -4.54
CA ALA A 102 -0.65 -17.32 -5.91
C ALA A 102 0.24 -18.24 -6.77
N ALA A 103 1.54 -18.20 -6.58
CA ALA A 103 2.48 -19.06 -7.28
C ALA A 103 2.29 -20.54 -6.90
N ILE A 104 2.12 -20.85 -5.61
CA ILE A 104 1.84 -22.19 -5.11
C ILE A 104 0.55 -22.74 -5.73
N GLN A 105 -0.54 -21.95 -5.71
CA GLN A 105 -1.82 -22.33 -6.29
C GLN A 105 -1.74 -22.62 -7.79
N ASN A 106 -0.85 -21.94 -8.50
CA ASN A 106 -0.65 -22.11 -9.94
C ASN A 106 0.50 -23.09 -10.28
N GLY A 107 1.10 -23.75 -9.29
CA GLY A 107 2.17 -24.73 -9.50
C GLY A 107 3.43 -24.16 -10.16
N THR A 108 3.76 -22.89 -9.90
CA THR A 108 4.89 -22.17 -10.51
C THR A 108 5.80 -21.55 -9.45
N HIS A 109 7.02 -21.22 -9.84
CA HIS A 109 7.94 -20.54 -8.93
C HIS A 109 7.53 -19.08 -8.70
N PRO A 110 7.53 -18.54 -7.45
CA PRO A 110 7.10 -17.18 -7.15
C PRO A 110 7.76 -16.09 -8.01
N ALA A 111 9.05 -16.19 -8.26
CA ALA A 111 9.78 -15.21 -9.09
C ALA A 111 9.27 -15.18 -10.53
N ILE A 112 8.95 -16.34 -11.11
CA ILE A 112 8.44 -16.45 -12.48
C ILE A 112 7.02 -15.87 -12.54
N TRP A 113 6.17 -16.26 -11.59
CA TRP A 113 4.79 -15.78 -11.47
C TRP A 113 4.75 -14.27 -11.32
N THR A 114 5.51 -13.73 -10.37
CA THR A 114 5.58 -12.31 -10.07
C THR A 114 6.03 -11.50 -11.29
N LYS A 115 7.11 -11.92 -11.95
CA LYS A 115 7.62 -11.26 -13.15
C LYS A 115 6.60 -11.23 -14.28
N SER A 116 5.96 -12.35 -14.56
CA SER A 116 4.91 -12.45 -15.59
C SER A 116 3.73 -11.53 -15.31
N ASN A 117 3.29 -11.44 -14.04
CA ASN A 117 2.22 -10.53 -13.67
C ASN A 117 2.63 -9.06 -13.78
N ILE A 118 3.84 -8.70 -13.38
CA ILE A 118 4.38 -7.35 -13.54
C ILE A 118 4.35 -6.94 -15.01
N GLU A 119 4.86 -7.78 -15.91
CA GLU A 119 4.87 -7.52 -17.35
C GLU A 119 3.45 -7.32 -17.90
N ASN A 120 2.51 -8.17 -17.49
CA ASN A 120 1.10 -8.05 -17.91
C ASN A 120 0.45 -6.77 -17.37
N MET A 121 0.59 -6.47 -16.08
CA MET A 121 0.02 -5.26 -15.47
C MET A 121 0.66 -3.99 -16.06
N LYS A 122 1.97 -3.99 -16.30
CA LYS A 122 2.69 -2.88 -16.95
C LYS A 122 2.13 -2.61 -18.35
N ARG A 123 1.90 -3.68 -19.12
CA ARG A 123 1.25 -3.56 -20.45
C ARG A 123 -0.15 -2.95 -20.34
N GLN A 124 -0.95 -3.37 -19.36
CA GLN A 124 -2.29 -2.83 -19.12
C GLN A 124 -2.25 -1.35 -18.72
N LEU A 125 -1.34 -0.95 -17.84
CA LEU A 125 -1.15 0.46 -17.43
C LEU A 125 -0.72 1.34 -18.59
N LYS A 126 0.15 0.83 -19.48
CA LYS A 126 0.55 1.54 -20.71
C LYS A 126 -0.63 1.73 -21.67
N LEU A 127 -1.50 0.72 -21.82
CA LEU A 127 -2.72 0.84 -22.63
C LEU A 127 -3.71 1.87 -22.08
N MET A 128 -3.71 2.12 -20.77
CA MET A 128 -4.50 3.19 -20.15
C MET A 128 -3.88 4.58 -20.36
N GLY A 129 -2.68 4.67 -20.92
CA GLY A 129 -2.01 5.91 -21.27
C GLY A 129 -1.54 6.75 -20.09
N PHE A 130 -1.33 6.15 -18.91
CA PHE A 130 -0.86 6.86 -17.73
C PHE A 130 0.54 7.45 -17.91
N SER A 131 0.77 8.60 -17.27
CA SER A 131 1.97 9.42 -17.40
C SER A 131 3.09 9.04 -16.41
N TYR A 132 3.32 7.73 -16.23
CA TYR A 132 4.39 7.25 -15.37
C TYR A 132 5.77 7.43 -16.00
N ASP A 133 6.75 7.76 -15.16
CA ASP A 133 8.16 7.67 -15.52
C ASP A 133 8.63 6.21 -15.37
N TRP A 134 8.64 5.47 -16.47
CA TRP A 134 9.01 4.06 -16.48
C TRP A 134 10.50 3.80 -16.28
N GLU A 135 11.36 4.82 -16.39
CA GLU A 135 12.78 4.69 -16.04
C GLU A 135 13.00 4.67 -14.53
N ARG A 136 12.01 5.15 -13.77
CA ARG A 136 12.00 5.14 -12.30
C ARG A 136 11.14 4.04 -11.71
N GLU A 137 10.88 2.99 -12.50
CA GLU A 137 10.16 1.80 -12.03
C GLU A 137 10.96 1.07 -10.96
N ILE A 138 10.28 0.63 -9.90
CA ILE A 138 10.86 -0.14 -8.81
C ILE A 138 10.08 -1.43 -8.55
N ALA A 139 10.73 -2.42 -7.96
CA ALA A 139 10.07 -3.65 -7.51
C ALA A 139 10.66 -4.11 -6.18
N SER A 140 9.83 -4.27 -5.17
CA SER A 140 10.29 -4.55 -3.81
C SER A 140 11.01 -5.90 -3.66
N TYR A 141 10.82 -6.82 -4.59
CA TYR A 141 11.49 -8.14 -4.58
C TYR A 141 12.91 -8.14 -5.16
N THR A 142 13.34 -7.04 -5.78
CA THR A 142 14.69 -6.98 -6.37
C THR A 142 15.76 -6.67 -5.35
N PRO A 143 16.98 -7.20 -5.49
CA PRO A 143 18.09 -6.93 -4.57
C PRO A 143 18.41 -5.44 -4.43
N GLU A 144 18.29 -4.67 -5.51
CA GLU A 144 18.51 -3.23 -5.53
C GLU A 144 17.55 -2.49 -4.58
N TYR A 145 16.36 -3.02 -4.40
CA TYR A 145 15.36 -2.47 -3.48
C TYR A 145 15.50 -3.04 -2.07
N TYR A 146 15.44 -4.37 -1.89
CA TYR A 146 15.37 -4.94 -0.53
C TYR A 146 16.66 -4.81 0.28
N LYS A 147 17.82 -4.53 -0.34
CA LYS A 147 19.03 -4.17 0.41
C LYS A 147 18.81 -3.02 1.37
N TRP A 148 17.90 -2.09 1.04
CA TRP A 148 17.57 -0.97 1.91
C TRP A 148 16.71 -1.39 3.09
N ASN A 149 15.82 -2.38 2.92
CA ASN A 149 15.09 -2.99 4.03
C ASN A 149 16.06 -3.68 5.00
N GLN A 150 17.05 -4.40 4.47
CA GLN A 150 18.11 -5.03 5.29
C GLN A 150 18.97 -4.00 6.01
N TRP A 151 19.31 -2.91 5.32
CA TRP A 151 20.05 -1.80 5.94
C TRP A 151 19.26 -1.15 7.07
N LEU A 152 17.98 -0.86 6.85
CA LEU A 152 17.11 -0.27 7.86
C LEU A 152 16.95 -1.22 9.07
N PHE A 153 16.74 -2.51 8.83
CA PHE A 153 16.69 -3.52 9.90
C PHE A 153 17.94 -3.49 10.78
N LYS A 154 19.13 -3.45 10.16
CA LYS A 154 20.41 -3.36 10.90
C LYS A 154 20.47 -2.10 11.74
N ARG A 155 20.11 -0.94 11.19
CA ARG A 155 20.12 0.34 11.91
C ARG A 155 19.15 0.35 13.10
N MET A 156 17.95 -0.21 12.92
CA MET A 156 17.00 -0.34 14.02
C MET A 156 17.47 -1.33 15.09
N TYR A 157 18.12 -2.42 14.69
CA TYR A 157 18.71 -3.37 15.62
C TYR A 157 19.86 -2.71 16.43
N GLU A 158 20.75 -1.99 15.78
CA GLU A 158 21.85 -1.25 16.43
C GLU A 158 21.33 -0.21 17.44
N LYS A 159 20.17 0.37 17.20
CA LYS A 159 19.48 1.29 18.12
C LYS A 159 18.67 0.58 19.22
N GLY A 160 18.67 -0.75 19.27
CA GLY A 160 17.93 -1.51 20.26
C GLY A 160 16.40 -1.51 20.06
N LEU A 161 15.93 -1.10 18.88
CA LEU A 161 14.50 -1.06 18.52
C LEU A 161 13.98 -2.40 18.02
N ILE A 162 14.86 -3.36 17.76
CA ILE A 162 14.52 -4.71 17.32
C ILE A 162 15.09 -5.71 18.30
N TYR A 163 14.29 -6.69 18.65
CA TYR A 163 14.66 -7.79 19.55
C TYR A 163 14.05 -9.12 19.10
N LYS A 164 14.59 -10.20 19.60
CA LYS A 164 14.13 -11.54 19.28
C LYS A 164 13.63 -12.22 20.55
N LYS A 165 12.45 -12.82 20.49
CA LYS A 165 11.89 -13.60 21.59
C LYS A 165 10.97 -14.70 21.09
N LYS A 166 10.78 -15.72 21.92
CA LYS A 166 9.68 -16.68 21.77
C LYS A 166 8.39 -16.01 22.21
N SER A 167 7.37 -16.10 21.38
CA SER A 167 6.05 -15.54 21.66
C SER A 167 4.98 -16.36 20.97
N LEU A 168 3.79 -16.38 21.54
CA LEU A 168 2.60 -16.87 20.86
C LEU A 168 2.27 -15.93 19.72
N VAL A 169 2.11 -16.49 18.53
CA VAL A 169 1.76 -15.78 17.31
C VAL A 169 0.55 -16.42 16.67
N ASN A 170 -0.25 -15.62 15.97
CA ASN A 170 -1.35 -16.13 15.20
C ASN A 170 -0.80 -16.94 14.02
N TRP A 171 -1.18 -18.19 13.91
CA TRP A 171 -0.75 -19.08 12.84
C TRP A 171 -1.94 -19.59 12.04
N CYS A 172 -1.90 -19.45 10.74
CA CYS A 172 -2.87 -20.07 9.85
C CYS A 172 -2.32 -21.42 9.33
N PRO A 173 -2.99 -22.55 9.60
CA PRO A 173 -2.54 -23.86 9.11
C PRO A 173 -2.55 -23.99 7.59
N ASP A 174 -3.51 -23.32 6.92
CA ASP A 174 -3.63 -23.38 5.46
C ASP A 174 -2.64 -22.45 4.74
N CYS A 175 -2.40 -21.25 5.29
CA CYS A 175 -1.35 -20.37 4.80
C CYS A 175 0.06 -20.86 5.16
N GLN A 176 0.19 -21.70 6.18
CA GLN A 176 1.47 -22.13 6.79
C GLN A 176 2.37 -20.96 7.19
N THR A 177 1.76 -19.90 7.74
CA THR A 177 2.46 -18.67 8.11
C THR A 177 1.86 -17.98 9.31
N VAL A 178 2.65 -17.06 9.87
CA VAL A 178 2.23 -16.12 10.92
C VAL A 178 1.31 -15.06 10.33
N LEU A 179 0.27 -14.68 11.07
CA LEU A 179 -0.66 -13.62 10.73
C LEU A 179 -0.51 -12.46 11.73
N ALA A 180 -0.59 -11.24 11.21
CA ALA A 180 -0.79 -10.06 12.04
C ALA A 180 -2.21 -10.07 12.66
N ASN A 181 -2.42 -9.30 13.72
CA ASN A 181 -3.74 -9.26 14.38
C ASN A 181 -4.85 -8.79 13.43
N GLU A 182 -4.53 -7.86 12.54
CA GLU A 182 -5.45 -7.32 11.53
C GLU A 182 -5.85 -8.34 10.46
N GLN A 183 -5.13 -9.45 10.39
CA GLN A 183 -5.37 -10.55 9.45
C GLN A 183 -6.18 -11.70 10.08
N VAL A 184 -6.66 -11.49 11.30
CA VAL A 184 -7.53 -12.42 12.01
C VAL A 184 -8.91 -11.78 12.15
N GLU A 185 -9.89 -12.32 11.45
CA GLU A 185 -11.27 -11.84 11.45
C GLU A 185 -12.15 -12.90 12.12
N ASP A 186 -12.80 -12.57 13.22
CA ASP A 186 -13.64 -13.49 14.00
C ASP A 186 -12.96 -14.86 14.35
N GLY A 187 -11.65 -14.81 14.61
CA GLY A 187 -10.85 -16.02 14.89
C GLY A 187 -10.47 -16.84 13.66
N MET A 188 -10.83 -16.38 12.47
CA MET A 188 -10.52 -16.99 11.20
C MET A 188 -9.39 -16.26 10.46
N CYS A 189 -8.74 -16.96 9.56
CA CYS A 189 -7.78 -16.35 8.65
C CYS A 189 -8.51 -15.49 7.60
N TRP A 190 -8.12 -14.23 7.43
CA TRP A 190 -8.70 -13.30 6.44
C TRP A 190 -8.71 -13.82 4.98
N ARG A 191 -7.84 -14.79 4.66
CA ARG A 191 -7.77 -15.45 3.34
C ARG A 191 -8.56 -16.75 3.29
N HIS A 192 -8.63 -17.43 4.40
CA HIS A 192 -9.27 -18.75 4.54
C HIS A 192 -10.39 -18.61 5.57
N SER A 193 -11.52 -18.08 5.14
CA SER A 193 -12.67 -17.74 6.02
C SER A 193 -13.29 -18.92 6.78
N LYS A 194 -12.84 -20.14 6.52
CA LYS A 194 -13.26 -21.37 7.22
C LYS A 194 -12.14 -21.98 8.08
N THR A 195 -10.96 -21.36 8.11
CA THR A 195 -9.78 -21.89 8.81
C THR A 195 -9.55 -21.10 10.07
N HIS A 196 -9.73 -21.76 11.21
CA HIS A 196 -9.41 -21.17 12.51
C HIS A 196 -7.91 -20.90 12.63
N VAL A 197 -7.61 -19.71 13.09
CA VAL A 197 -6.26 -19.32 13.47
C VAL A 197 -5.91 -19.97 14.80
N ILE A 198 -4.74 -20.56 14.88
CA ILE A 198 -4.23 -21.17 16.11
C ILE A 198 -3.08 -20.34 16.69
N GLN A 199 -2.90 -20.42 18.00
CA GLN A 199 -1.74 -19.83 18.68
C GLN A 199 -0.57 -20.80 18.60
N LYS A 200 0.57 -20.34 18.08
CA LYS A 200 1.80 -21.14 17.96
C LYS A 200 2.95 -20.40 18.59
N GLU A 201 3.70 -21.05 19.45
CA GLU A 201 4.92 -20.48 20.01
C GLU A 201 6.05 -20.56 18.99
N LEU A 202 6.55 -19.40 18.56
CA LEU A 202 7.66 -19.28 17.63
C LEU A 202 8.64 -18.22 18.11
N GLU A 203 9.93 -18.45 17.81
CA GLU A 203 10.94 -17.43 18.00
C GLU A 203 10.90 -16.47 16.82
N GLN A 204 10.57 -15.20 17.11
CA GLN A 204 10.32 -14.15 16.10
C GLN A 204 11.08 -12.89 16.43
N TRP A 205 11.31 -12.08 15.40
CA TRP A 205 11.79 -10.72 15.52
C TRP A 205 10.62 -9.78 15.81
N PHE A 206 10.83 -8.86 16.74
CA PHE A 206 9.87 -7.86 17.15
C PHE A 206 10.46 -6.47 17.05
N PHE A 207 9.62 -5.51 16.65
CA PHE A 207 9.92 -4.08 16.75
C PHE A 207 9.27 -3.51 18.00
N LYS A 208 9.98 -2.64 18.71
CA LYS A 208 9.45 -1.94 19.89
C LYS A 208 8.54 -0.77 19.48
N ILE A 209 7.50 -1.04 18.72
CA ILE A 209 6.60 -0.01 18.20
C ILE A 209 5.81 0.70 19.30
N THR A 210 5.57 0.04 20.43
CA THR A 210 4.84 0.61 21.58
C THR A 210 5.62 1.69 22.30
N ASP A 211 6.95 1.72 22.17
CA ASP A 211 7.78 2.77 22.78
C ASP A 211 7.48 4.17 22.16
N TYR A 212 6.88 4.20 20.98
CA TYR A 212 6.51 5.42 20.25
C TYR A 212 5.02 5.79 20.36
N ALA A 213 4.23 5.06 21.14
CA ALA A 213 2.78 5.25 21.17
C ALA A 213 2.36 6.66 21.59
N ASP A 214 3.00 7.21 22.63
CA ASP A 214 2.72 8.56 23.11
C ASP A 214 3.18 9.63 22.12
N GLU A 215 4.41 9.50 21.59
CA GLU A 215 4.97 10.41 20.60
C GLU A 215 4.10 10.46 19.31
N LEU A 216 3.58 9.30 18.86
CA LEU A 216 2.68 9.24 17.72
C LEU A 216 1.36 9.96 17.98
N LEU A 217 0.81 9.89 19.21
CA LEU A 217 -0.42 10.61 19.57
C LEU A 217 -0.19 12.12 19.64
N GLU A 218 0.93 12.55 20.24
CA GLU A 218 1.31 13.96 20.32
C GLU A 218 1.59 14.54 18.93
N GLY A 219 2.24 13.79 18.05
CA GLY A 219 2.55 14.17 16.68
C GLY A 219 1.31 14.39 15.79
N HIS A 220 0.11 13.96 16.19
CA HIS A 220 -1.13 14.29 15.47
C HIS A 220 -1.37 15.80 15.36
N GLU A 221 -0.94 16.58 16.35
CA GLU A 221 -1.06 18.04 16.30
C GLU A 221 -0.23 18.67 15.17
N GLU A 222 0.92 18.07 14.86
CA GLU A 222 1.80 18.57 13.79
C GLU A 222 1.27 18.29 12.38
N ILE A 223 0.51 17.18 12.22
CA ILE A 223 0.05 16.71 10.91
C ILE A 223 -1.42 17.00 10.63
N LYS A 224 -2.17 17.53 11.58
CA LYS A 224 -3.65 17.68 11.50
C LYS A 224 -4.13 18.48 10.30
N ASP A 225 -3.37 19.47 9.84
CA ASP A 225 -3.76 20.32 8.72
C ASP A 225 -3.53 19.64 7.36
N GLY A 226 -2.69 18.60 7.31
CA GLY A 226 -2.36 17.85 6.10
C GLY A 226 -3.06 16.50 5.97
N TRP A 227 -3.74 16.04 7.02
CA TRP A 227 -4.37 14.73 7.04
C TRP A 227 -5.89 14.82 7.26
N PRO A 228 -6.69 13.94 6.63
CA PRO A 228 -8.12 13.88 6.90
C PRO A 228 -8.41 13.53 8.38
N GLU A 229 -9.30 14.26 9.02
CA GLU A 229 -9.69 14.06 10.43
C GLU A 229 -10.09 12.60 10.73
N LYS A 230 -10.80 11.95 9.81
CA LYS A 230 -11.18 10.54 9.94
C LYS A 230 -9.96 9.63 10.11
N VAL A 231 -8.86 9.91 9.40
CA VAL A 231 -7.63 9.09 9.47
C VAL A 231 -6.95 9.29 10.81
N LEU A 232 -6.83 10.53 11.29
CA LEU A 232 -6.26 10.83 12.60
C LEU A 232 -7.07 10.16 13.73
N THR A 233 -8.39 10.20 13.63
CA THR A 233 -9.29 9.51 14.59
C THR A 233 -9.07 7.99 14.57
N MET A 234 -8.93 7.39 13.38
CA MET A 234 -8.66 5.94 13.26
C MET A 234 -7.31 5.57 13.89
N GLN A 235 -6.27 6.36 13.66
CA GLN A 235 -4.94 6.13 14.24
C GLN A 235 -4.96 6.26 15.76
N LYS A 236 -5.61 7.30 16.30
CA LYS A 236 -5.79 7.51 17.74
C LYS A 236 -6.53 6.32 18.39
N ASN A 237 -7.61 5.88 17.78
CA ASN A 237 -8.38 4.74 18.29
C ASN A 237 -7.58 3.42 18.21
N TRP A 238 -6.75 3.25 17.19
CA TRP A 238 -5.87 2.09 17.05
C TRP A 238 -4.83 2.03 18.16
N ILE A 239 -4.17 3.14 18.49
CA ILE A 239 -3.22 3.23 19.61
C ILE A 239 -3.95 2.98 20.93
N GLY A 240 -5.15 3.50 21.07
CA GLY A 240 -6.06 3.18 22.17
C GLY A 240 -5.53 3.52 23.56
N LYS A 241 -4.86 4.68 23.71
CA LYS A 241 -4.36 5.12 25.02
C LYS A 241 -5.53 5.20 26.00
N SER A 242 -5.40 4.49 27.11
CA SER A 242 -6.39 4.49 28.17
C SER A 242 -5.72 4.69 29.53
N PHE A 243 -6.43 5.30 30.44
CA PHE A 243 -6.00 5.46 31.81
C PHE A 243 -6.80 4.51 32.71
N GLY A 244 -6.17 4.03 33.75
CA GLY A 244 -6.81 3.20 34.77
C GLY A 244 -6.27 3.55 36.14
N THR A 245 -7.02 3.20 37.18
CA THR A 245 -6.62 3.35 38.58
C THR A 245 -6.33 1.96 39.15
N GLU A 246 -5.16 1.76 39.70
CA GLU A 246 -4.84 0.59 40.50
C GLU A 246 -5.07 0.88 41.98
N LEU A 247 -5.91 0.08 42.61
CA LEU A 247 -6.14 0.09 44.04
C LEU A 247 -5.60 -1.18 44.68
N LYS A 248 -4.86 -1.04 45.77
CA LYS A 248 -4.42 -2.19 46.58
C LYS A 248 -5.30 -2.27 47.81
N LEU A 249 -6.13 -3.30 47.89
CA LEU A 249 -6.91 -3.62 49.07
C LEU A 249 -6.20 -4.68 49.88
N LYS A 250 -6.23 -4.60 51.21
CA LYS A 250 -5.72 -5.66 52.09
C LYS A 250 -6.83 -6.66 52.38
N VAL A 251 -6.53 -7.92 52.18
CA VAL A 251 -7.38 -9.02 52.60
C VAL A 251 -7.24 -9.14 54.13
N VAL A 252 -8.33 -8.95 54.86
CA VAL A 252 -8.31 -8.89 56.32
C VAL A 252 -7.85 -10.21 56.95
N GLU A 253 -8.22 -11.35 56.36
CA GLU A 253 -7.92 -12.68 56.84
C GLU A 253 -6.47 -13.11 56.64
N THR A 254 -5.85 -12.69 55.55
CA THR A 254 -4.50 -13.13 55.18
C THR A 254 -3.46 -12.04 55.27
N GLY A 255 -3.86 -10.77 55.30
CA GLY A 255 -2.96 -9.62 55.26
C GLY A 255 -2.31 -9.38 53.90
N GLU A 256 -2.67 -10.14 52.88
CA GLU A 256 -2.16 -10.02 51.52
C GLU A 256 -2.75 -8.83 50.78
N ASP A 257 -1.97 -8.23 49.86
CA ASP A 257 -2.46 -7.17 49.00
C ASP A 257 -3.22 -7.77 47.81
N LEU A 258 -4.48 -7.34 47.62
CA LEU A 258 -5.29 -7.64 46.42
C LEU A 258 -5.27 -6.44 45.49
N PRO A 259 -4.52 -6.49 44.38
CA PRO A 259 -4.55 -5.42 43.40
C PRO A 259 -5.86 -5.45 42.59
N ILE A 260 -6.55 -4.31 42.53
CA ILE A 260 -7.74 -4.13 41.68
C ILE A 260 -7.42 -3.06 40.66
N LEU A 261 -7.60 -3.40 39.38
CA LEU A 261 -7.45 -2.46 38.28
C LEU A 261 -8.81 -2.05 37.73
N ASP A 262 -9.17 -0.78 37.89
CA ASP A 262 -10.35 -0.20 37.26
C ASP A 262 -10.01 0.57 36.01
N ARG A 263 -10.56 0.09 34.87
CA ARG A 263 -10.40 0.70 33.54
C ARG A 263 -11.58 1.57 33.09
N LYS A 264 -12.68 1.56 33.81
CA LYS A 264 -13.93 2.19 33.37
C LYS A 264 -14.28 3.51 34.07
N SER A 265 -13.56 3.88 35.11
CA SER A 265 -13.92 5.06 35.92
C SER A 265 -13.43 6.39 35.36
N VAL A 266 -12.95 6.42 34.12
CA VAL A 266 -12.65 7.69 33.44
C VAL A 266 -13.88 8.05 32.60
N VAL A 267 -14.77 8.80 33.19
CA VAL A 267 -15.88 9.50 32.52
C VAL A 267 -15.32 10.71 31.78
#